data_25d03baec0ab4c63cd9c7f36b7cf83a7
#
_entry.id   25d03baec0ab4c63cd9c7f36b7cf83a7
#
_cell.length_a   1.000
_cell.length_b   1.000
_cell.length_c   1.000
_cell.angle_alpha   90.00
_cell.angle_beta   90.00
_cell.angle_gamma   90.00
#
_symmetry.space_group_name_H-M   'P 1'
#
loop_
_entity.id
_entity.type
_entity.pdbx_description
1 polymer ?
#
loop_
_entity_poly.entity_id
_entity_poly.type
_entity_poly.pdbx_seq_one_letter_code
_entity_poly.pdbx_strand_id
1 'polypeptide(L)'
;MEKTRKIRCFTTFIILIILIIILLIMNVCIGTVHISFKAAFATLYDHSDRVGRIVWDIRMPRAIAAMILGGALALAGYLLQTFFHNPIAGPFVLGISSGAKMVVALVMVFLLGNAIRVSSLAMIAAAFLGAMLSMGFVLIISRKVSSMSMLVVSGVMIGYICSAVTEFVVTFADDSDIVNLHNWSRGSFSGMSWDSVGLMSIVVGITFIFVFLMSKPLMAYQLGESYAVNLGVNIKRIRVLLVLLSSLLSACIVAFAGPISFVGIAAPHIVKSMLKSTKPIYMIPACFLGGAVFCLFCDLLARMMFAPTELSISTVTAVFGAPVVLFIMIRRGKEKNV
;
A
#
# COMPACT_ATOMS: atom_id res chain seq x y z
N MET A 1 1.49 1.08 -35.12
CA MET A 1 0.85 0.80 -33.81
C MET A 1 1.85 0.37 -32.73
N GLU A 2 2.79 -0.55 -32.98
CA GLU A 2 3.75 -1.00 -31.93
C GLU A 2 4.75 0.08 -31.51
N LYS A 3 5.29 0.86 -32.46
CA LYS A 3 6.21 1.98 -32.20
C LYS A 3 5.55 3.06 -31.34
N THR A 4 4.31 3.42 -31.62
CA THR A 4 3.55 4.42 -30.84
C THR A 4 3.30 3.93 -29.40
N ARG A 5 3.06 2.62 -29.20
CA ARG A 5 2.89 2.03 -27.87
C ARG A 5 4.20 2.02 -27.08
N LYS A 6 5.33 1.68 -27.70
CA LYS A 6 6.65 1.73 -27.03
C LYS A 6 7.00 3.15 -26.61
N ILE A 7 6.78 4.15 -27.47
CA ILE A 7 7.03 5.55 -27.16
C ILE A 7 6.16 5.98 -25.96
N ARG A 8 4.86 5.65 -25.96
CA ARG A 8 3.96 5.99 -24.85
C ARG A 8 4.39 5.33 -23.53
N CYS A 9 4.78 4.06 -23.55
CA CYS A 9 5.30 3.41 -22.36
C CYS A 9 6.54 4.14 -21.84
N PHE A 10 7.48 4.45 -22.71
CA PHE A 10 8.70 5.16 -22.34
C PHE A 10 8.42 6.56 -21.77
N THR A 11 7.56 7.34 -22.41
CA THR A 11 7.16 8.66 -21.92
C THR A 11 6.46 8.58 -20.56
N THR A 12 5.59 7.57 -20.34
CA THR A 12 4.93 7.36 -19.03
C THR A 12 5.94 7.11 -17.92
N PHE A 13 6.94 6.23 -18.17
CA PHE A 13 8.00 5.98 -17.17
C PHE A 13 8.82 7.23 -16.86
N ILE A 14 9.19 8.00 -17.88
CA ILE A 14 9.92 9.27 -17.70
C ILE A 14 9.08 10.23 -16.85
N ILE A 15 7.81 10.42 -17.16
CA ILE A 15 6.92 11.31 -16.41
C ILE A 15 6.83 10.86 -14.94
N LEU A 16 6.63 9.57 -14.67
CA LEU A 16 6.53 9.07 -13.31
C LEU A 16 7.83 9.26 -12.53
N ILE A 17 8.99 9.01 -13.14
CA ILE A 17 10.30 9.21 -12.52
C ILE A 17 10.54 10.71 -12.22
N ILE A 18 10.26 11.60 -13.17
CA ILE A 18 10.38 13.05 -12.97
C ILE A 18 9.47 13.50 -11.83
N LEU A 19 8.22 13.04 -11.79
CA LEU A 19 7.27 13.36 -10.72
C LEU A 19 7.76 12.87 -9.35
N ILE A 20 8.34 11.66 -9.26
CA ILE A 20 8.93 11.15 -8.02
C ILE A 20 10.06 12.08 -7.56
N ILE A 21 10.97 12.45 -8.45
CA ILE A 21 12.11 13.33 -8.10
C ILE A 21 11.61 14.68 -7.60
N ILE A 22 10.67 15.30 -8.33
CA ILE A 22 10.08 16.58 -7.93
C ILE A 22 9.40 16.46 -6.56
N LEU A 23 8.56 15.45 -6.37
CA LEU A 23 7.84 15.25 -5.12
C LEU A 23 8.78 14.90 -3.96
N LEU A 24 9.85 14.14 -4.17
CA LEU A 24 10.85 13.89 -3.14
C LEU A 24 11.53 15.19 -2.71
N ILE A 25 11.96 16.02 -3.65
CA ILE A 25 12.54 17.32 -3.37
C ILE A 25 11.56 18.20 -2.60
N MET A 26 10.30 18.26 -3.03
CA MET A 26 9.24 19.02 -2.34
C MET A 26 9.01 18.48 -0.93
N ASN A 27 8.96 17.17 -0.72
CA ASN A 27 8.78 16.55 0.59
C ASN A 27 9.94 16.85 1.55
N VAL A 28 11.15 17.01 1.03
CA VAL A 28 12.32 17.39 1.83
C VAL A 28 12.35 18.89 2.13
N CYS A 29 12.05 19.74 1.15
CA CYS A 29 12.15 21.19 1.30
C CYS A 29 10.94 21.80 2.03
N ILE A 30 9.73 21.29 1.75
CA ILE A 30 8.47 21.87 2.24
C ILE A 30 8.00 21.14 3.50
N GLY A 31 7.64 21.90 4.52
CA GLY A 31 7.13 21.42 5.81
C GLY A 31 6.91 22.61 6.75
N THR A 32 6.62 22.35 8.02
CA THR A 32 6.42 23.39 9.06
C THR A 32 7.61 24.34 9.16
N VAL A 33 8.83 23.85 8.90
CA VAL A 33 10.04 24.66 8.73
C VAL A 33 10.39 24.66 7.27
N HIS A 34 10.41 25.82 6.61
CA HIS A 34 10.87 25.95 5.23
C HIS A 34 12.38 25.81 5.15
N ILE A 35 12.86 24.84 4.38
CA ILE A 35 14.28 24.61 4.11
C ILE A 35 14.53 24.93 2.64
N SER A 36 15.44 25.85 2.36
CA SER A 36 15.79 26.17 0.98
C SER A 36 16.43 24.97 0.29
N PHE A 37 16.23 24.83 -1.01
CA PHE A 37 16.84 23.76 -1.80
C PHE A 37 18.35 23.67 -1.62
N LYS A 38 19.03 24.85 -1.56
CA LYS A 38 20.48 24.93 -1.34
C LYS A 38 20.88 24.36 0.03
N ALA A 39 20.11 24.69 1.08
CA ALA A 39 20.35 24.16 2.42
C ALA A 39 20.09 22.65 2.48
N ALA A 40 18.98 22.18 1.89
CA ALA A 40 18.68 20.76 1.81
C ALA A 40 19.76 19.96 1.07
N PHE A 41 20.33 20.53 -0.02
CA PHE A 41 21.40 19.89 -0.76
C PHE A 41 22.73 19.89 0.03
N ALA A 42 23.01 20.95 0.79
CA ALA A 42 24.19 21.00 1.65
C ALA A 42 24.19 19.93 2.75
N THR A 43 22.99 19.54 3.23
CA THR A 43 22.85 18.47 4.24
C THR A 43 23.21 17.08 3.72
N LEU A 44 23.41 16.88 2.41
CA LEU A 44 23.93 15.61 1.87
C LEU A 44 25.39 15.38 2.24
N TYR A 45 26.13 16.46 2.56
CA TYR A 45 27.56 16.42 2.92
C TYR A 45 27.79 16.59 4.42
N ASP A 46 26.92 17.33 5.11
CA ASP A 46 27.05 17.58 6.54
C ASP A 46 25.68 17.48 7.22
N HIS A 47 25.54 16.53 8.16
CA HIS A 47 24.31 16.25 8.92
C HIS A 47 24.39 16.78 10.34
N SER A 48 25.47 17.45 10.73
CA SER A 48 25.75 17.83 12.12
C SER A 48 24.88 18.98 12.62
N ASP A 49 24.42 19.83 11.72
CA ASP A 49 23.60 20.98 12.04
C ASP A 49 22.11 20.62 12.29
N ARG A 50 21.36 21.59 12.81
CA ARG A 50 19.91 21.41 13.08
C ARG A 50 19.11 21.10 11.81
N VAL A 51 19.49 21.70 10.69
CA VAL A 51 18.81 21.50 9.41
C VAL A 51 19.10 20.09 8.88
N GLY A 52 20.36 19.64 9.00
CA GLY A 52 20.77 18.29 8.62
C GLY A 52 19.99 17.21 9.34
N ARG A 53 19.82 17.34 10.66
CA ARG A 53 19.01 16.41 11.46
C ARG A 53 17.54 16.40 11.05
N ILE A 54 16.93 17.55 10.77
CA ILE A 54 15.53 17.59 10.30
C ILE A 54 15.39 16.91 8.93
N VAL A 55 16.31 17.16 8.03
CA VAL A 55 16.26 16.54 6.70
C VAL A 55 16.53 15.04 6.77
N TRP A 56 17.62 14.65 7.42
CA TRP A 56 18.11 13.27 7.37
C TRP A 56 17.38 12.31 8.31
N ASP A 57 17.05 12.76 9.53
CA ASP A 57 16.43 11.85 10.52
C ASP A 57 14.90 11.85 10.47
N ILE A 58 14.27 12.91 9.90
CA ILE A 58 12.82 13.03 9.91
C ILE A 58 12.24 12.99 8.49
N ARG A 59 12.70 13.90 7.59
CA ARG A 59 12.02 14.08 6.28
C ARG A 59 12.38 13.01 5.26
N MET A 60 13.65 12.64 5.18
CA MET A 60 14.11 11.64 4.22
C MET A 60 13.52 10.25 4.49
N PRO A 61 13.59 9.69 5.73
CA PRO A 61 12.99 8.40 6.01
C PRO A 61 11.47 8.39 5.74
N ARG A 62 10.76 9.46 6.09
CA ARG A 62 9.33 9.62 5.82
C ARG A 62 9.03 9.61 4.31
N ALA A 63 9.73 10.41 3.53
CA ALA A 63 9.52 10.50 2.08
C ALA A 63 9.84 9.19 1.37
N ILE A 64 10.95 8.52 1.75
CA ILE A 64 11.32 7.21 1.19
C ILE A 64 10.30 6.14 1.59
N ALA A 65 9.84 6.14 2.84
CA ALA A 65 8.78 5.24 3.29
C ALA A 65 7.49 5.45 2.48
N ALA A 66 7.05 6.70 2.28
CA ALA A 66 5.88 7.02 1.47
C ALA A 66 6.02 6.53 0.02
N MET A 67 7.20 6.66 -0.56
CA MET A 67 7.53 6.18 -1.90
C MET A 67 7.44 4.64 -1.99
N ILE A 68 8.11 3.93 -1.09
CA ILE A 68 8.20 2.46 -1.11
C ILE A 68 6.83 1.84 -0.79
N LEU A 69 6.18 2.28 0.29
CA LEU A 69 4.91 1.73 0.73
C LEU A 69 3.76 2.11 -0.21
N GLY A 70 3.80 3.31 -0.79
CA GLY A 70 2.86 3.72 -1.84
C GLY A 70 2.96 2.85 -3.09
N GLY A 71 4.19 2.59 -3.54
CA GLY A 71 4.46 1.67 -4.65
C GLY A 71 4.01 0.25 -4.35
N ALA A 72 4.31 -0.25 -3.15
CA ALA A 72 3.89 -1.57 -2.68
C ALA A 72 2.36 -1.70 -2.65
N LEU A 73 1.65 -0.67 -2.17
CA LEU A 73 0.19 -0.69 -2.08
C LEU A 73 -0.48 -0.71 -3.46
N ALA A 74 0.00 0.09 -4.40
CA ALA A 74 -0.49 0.07 -5.76
C ALA A 74 -0.21 -1.27 -6.45
N LEU A 75 0.96 -1.87 -6.21
CA LEU A 75 1.30 -3.18 -6.74
C LEU A 75 0.42 -4.29 -6.15
N ALA A 76 0.20 -4.28 -4.83
CA ALA A 76 -0.72 -5.20 -4.15
C ALA A 76 -2.14 -5.08 -4.72
N GLY A 77 -2.61 -3.85 -4.93
CA GLY A 77 -3.90 -3.59 -5.58
C GLY A 77 -3.98 -4.16 -7.00
N TYR A 78 -2.96 -3.93 -7.82
CA TYR A 78 -2.89 -4.48 -9.18
C TYR A 78 -2.97 -6.01 -9.20
N LEU A 79 -2.26 -6.69 -8.28
CA LEU A 79 -2.30 -8.15 -8.17
C LEU A 79 -3.70 -8.64 -7.81
N LEU A 80 -4.37 -8.01 -6.84
CA LEU A 80 -5.73 -8.40 -6.44
C LEU A 80 -6.78 -8.06 -7.49
N GLN A 81 -6.65 -6.93 -8.18
CA GLN A 81 -7.52 -6.61 -9.33
C GLN A 81 -7.39 -7.65 -10.44
N THR A 82 -6.18 -8.13 -10.67
CA THR A 82 -5.93 -9.21 -11.64
C THR A 82 -6.50 -10.54 -11.14
N PHE A 83 -6.29 -10.87 -9.87
CA PHE A 83 -6.76 -12.10 -9.26
C PHE A 83 -8.30 -12.20 -9.26
N PHE A 84 -8.99 -11.14 -8.84
CA PHE A 84 -10.46 -11.11 -8.79
C PHE A 84 -11.11 -10.78 -10.13
N HIS A 85 -10.33 -10.46 -11.17
CA HIS A 85 -10.83 -9.90 -12.43
C HIS A 85 -11.77 -8.70 -12.19
N ASN A 86 -11.56 -7.99 -11.08
CA ASN A 86 -12.40 -6.90 -10.62
C ASN A 86 -11.54 -5.65 -10.38
N PRO A 87 -11.83 -4.54 -11.09
CA PRO A 87 -11.05 -3.31 -10.99
C PRO A 87 -11.14 -2.60 -9.62
N ILE A 88 -12.13 -2.94 -8.81
CA ILE A 88 -12.37 -2.32 -7.49
C ILE A 88 -11.73 -3.15 -6.37
N ALA A 89 -11.21 -4.33 -6.68
CA ALA A 89 -10.55 -5.15 -5.67
C ALA A 89 -9.33 -4.42 -5.09
N GLY A 90 -9.29 -4.35 -3.78
CA GLY A 90 -8.19 -3.75 -3.04
C GLY A 90 -7.72 -4.66 -1.90
N PRO A 91 -6.51 -4.42 -1.37
CA PRO A 91 -5.92 -5.30 -0.36
C PRO A 91 -6.72 -5.37 0.94
N PHE A 92 -7.50 -4.35 1.26
CA PHE A 92 -8.28 -4.31 2.49
C PHE A 92 -9.54 -5.17 2.47
N VAL A 93 -10.04 -5.55 1.29
CA VAL A 93 -11.22 -6.41 1.13
C VAL A 93 -10.99 -7.81 1.72
N LEU A 94 -9.74 -8.25 1.85
CA LEU A 94 -9.38 -9.56 2.41
C LEU A 94 -9.26 -9.57 3.94
N GLY A 95 -9.68 -8.52 4.64
CA GLY A 95 -9.63 -8.44 6.11
C GLY A 95 -8.22 -8.27 6.71
N ILE A 96 -7.22 -8.01 5.88
CA ILE A 96 -5.80 -7.89 6.29
C ILE A 96 -5.61 -6.78 7.33
N SER A 97 -6.21 -5.62 7.09
CA SER A 97 -6.14 -4.48 8.04
C SER A 97 -6.85 -4.76 9.36
N SER A 98 -8.00 -5.43 9.31
CA SER A 98 -8.74 -5.79 10.53
C SER A 98 -7.98 -6.81 11.36
N GLY A 99 -7.34 -7.80 10.72
CA GLY A 99 -6.47 -8.75 11.40
C GLY A 99 -5.26 -8.09 12.04
N ALA A 100 -4.61 -7.16 11.34
CA ALA A 100 -3.52 -6.37 11.90
C ALA A 100 -3.98 -5.56 13.12
N LYS A 101 -5.10 -4.84 13.00
CA LYS A 101 -5.68 -4.02 14.09
C LYS A 101 -6.03 -4.89 15.30
N MET A 102 -6.58 -6.06 15.07
CA MET A 102 -6.93 -7.02 16.14
C MET A 102 -5.70 -7.41 16.98
N VAL A 103 -4.60 -7.83 16.33
CA VAL A 103 -3.40 -8.25 17.07
C VAL A 103 -2.71 -7.05 17.71
N VAL A 104 -2.70 -5.88 17.07
CA VAL A 104 -2.20 -4.64 17.67
C VAL A 104 -2.99 -4.27 18.93
N ALA A 105 -4.34 -4.33 18.89
CA ALA A 105 -5.18 -4.09 20.05
C ALA A 105 -4.90 -5.07 21.19
N LEU A 106 -4.77 -6.37 20.88
CA LEU A 106 -4.40 -7.39 21.87
C LEU A 106 -3.06 -7.08 22.53
N VAL A 107 -2.05 -6.69 21.76
CA VAL A 107 -0.74 -6.33 22.28
C VAL A 107 -0.80 -5.05 23.13
N MET A 108 -1.52 -4.03 22.69
CA MET A 108 -1.68 -2.78 23.45
C MET A 108 -2.35 -3.02 24.81
N VAL A 109 -3.49 -3.70 24.83
CA VAL A 109 -4.29 -3.86 26.04
C VAL A 109 -3.67 -4.86 27.01
N PHE A 110 -3.22 -6.05 26.53
CA PHE A 110 -2.72 -7.10 27.43
C PHE A 110 -1.25 -6.99 27.78
N LEU A 111 -0.40 -6.39 26.95
CA LEU A 111 1.03 -6.25 27.22
C LEU A 111 1.38 -4.88 27.81
N LEU A 112 0.69 -3.79 27.41
CA LEU A 112 0.89 -2.44 27.98
C LEU A 112 0.26 -2.28 29.36
N GLY A 113 -0.87 -2.94 29.64
CA GLY A 113 -1.50 -2.97 30.97
C GLY A 113 -0.57 -3.47 32.09
N ASN A 114 0.55 -4.12 31.75
CA ASN A 114 1.59 -4.59 32.68
C ASN A 114 2.81 -3.63 32.77
N ALA A 115 2.67 -2.34 32.45
CA ALA A 115 3.73 -1.32 32.49
C ALA A 115 4.96 -1.60 31.59
N ILE A 116 4.85 -2.47 30.62
CA ILE A 116 5.92 -2.78 29.66
C ILE A 116 5.79 -1.82 28.48
N ARG A 117 6.77 -0.93 28.29
CA ARG A 117 6.84 -0.10 27.07
C ARG A 117 7.07 -1.00 25.85
N VAL A 118 6.02 -1.21 25.06
CA VAL A 118 6.15 -1.98 23.79
C VAL A 118 6.97 -1.17 22.79
N SER A 119 8.04 -1.75 22.28
CA SER A 119 8.87 -1.09 21.27
C SER A 119 8.11 -0.96 19.94
N SER A 120 8.45 0.05 19.15
CA SER A 120 7.87 0.23 17.80
C SER A 120 8.02 -1.03 16.94
N LEU A 121 9.14 -1.76 17.08
CA LEU A 121 9.35 -3.03 16.37
C LEU A 121 8.36 -4.12 16.77
N ALA A 122 8.01 -4.21 18.07
CA ALA A 122 7.01 -5.17 18.53
C ALA A 122 5.62 -4.86 17.99
N MET A 123 5.26 -3.58 17.87
CA MET A 123 3.99 -3.15 17.26
C MET A 123 3.95 -3.47 15.76
N ILE A 124 5.06 -3.25 15.05
CA ILE A 124 5.21 -3.61 13.64
C ILE A 124 5.07 -5.13 13.47
N ALA A 125 5.75 -5.92 14.31
CA ALA A 125 5.66 -7.38 14.29
C ALA A 125 4.23 -7.87 14.59
N ALA A 126 3.56 -7.28 15.57
CA ALA A 126 2.17 -7.59 15.93
C ALA A 126 1.22 -7.33 14.77
N ALA A 127 1.31 -6.15 14.14
CA ALA A 127 0.51 -5.79 12.98
C ALA A 127 0.76 -6.74 11.79
N PHE A 128 2.03 -7.07 11.53
CA PHE A 128 2.40 -7.99 10.48
C PHE A 128 1.85 -9.40 10.73
N LEU A 129 2.00 -9.92 11.94
CA LEU A 129 1.45 -11.23 12.33
C LEU A 129 -0.08 -11.26 12.20
N GLY A 130 -0.78 -10.24 12.66
CA GLY A 130 -2.24 -10.14 12.53
C GLY A 130 -2.71 -10.12 11.08
N ALA A 131 -2.02 -9.37 10.23
CA ALA A 131 -2.25 -9.36 8.79
C ALA A 131 -2.03 -10.75 8.16
N MET A 132 -0.95 -11.44 8.54
CA MET A 132 -0.62 -12.78 8.04
C MET A 132 -1.60 -13.85 8.54
N LEU A 133 -2.09 -13.75 9.77
CA LEU A 133 -3.12 -14.65 10.29
C LEU A 133 -4.42 -14.52 9.50
N SER A 134 -4.92 -13.29 9.33
CA SER A 134 -6.12 -13.02 8.51
C SER A 134 -5.97 -13.58 7.09
N MET A 135 -4.82 -13.34 6.47
CA MET A 135 -4.46 -13.89 5.18
C MET A 135 -4.45 -15.42 5.16
N GLY A 136 -3.88 -16.05 6.18
CA GLY A 136 -3.84 -17.52 6.32
C GLY A 136 -5.24 -18.12 6.27
N PHE A 137 -6.20 -17.52 6.97
CA PHE A 137 -7.61 -17.93 6.92
C PHE A 137 -8.20 -17.78 5.52
N VAL A 138 -7.96 -16.66 4.84
CA VAL A 138 -8.41 -16.46 3.45
C VAL A 138 -7.82 -17.52 2.53
N LEU A 139 -6.54 -17.85 2.67
CA LEU A 139 -5.89 -18.90 1.86
C LEU A 139 -6.46 -20.30 2.13
N ILE A 140 -6.77 -20.63 3.37
CA ILE A 140 -7.40 -21.91 3.72
C ILE A 140 -8.78 -22.01 3.06
N ILE A 141 -9.59 -20.96 3.14
CA ILE A 141 -10.91 -20.89 2.54
C ILE A 141 -10.79 -20.92 1.01
N SER A 142 -9.82 -20.24 0.42
CA SER A 142 -9.62 -20.20 -1.04
C SER A 142 -9.38 -21.58 -1.67
N ARG A 143 -8.88 -22.53 -0.89
CA ARG A 143 -8.70 -23.93 -1.33
C ARG A 143 -10.03 -24.71 -1.41
N LYS A 144 -11.02 -24.30 -0.63
CA LYS A 144 -12.33 -24.98 -0.53
C LYS A 144 -13.41 -24.32 -1.37
N VAL A 145 -13.23 -23.07 -1.76
CA VAL A 145 -14.20 -22.25 -2.47
C VAL A 145 -13.73 -22.02 -3.91
N SER A 146 -14.56 -22.34 -4.87
CA SER A 146 -14.29 -22.17 -6.30
C SER A 146 -14.70 -20.80 -6.84
N SER A 147 -15.66 -20.12 -6.20
CA SER A 147 -16.19 -18.83 -6.65
C SER A 147 -15.38 -17.65 -6.10
N MET A 148 -14.98 -16.73 -6.99
CA MET A 148 -14.28 -15.49 -6.60
C MET A 148 -15.12 -14.59 -5.71
N SER A 149 -16.44 -14.51 -5.96
CA SER A 149 -17.37 -13.74 -5.11
C SER A 149 -17.42 -14.29 -3.69
N MET A 150 -17.45 -15.61 -3.53
CA MET A 150 -17.46 -16.27 -2.22
C MET A 150 -16.15 -16.03 -1.44
N LEU A 151 -15.01 -15.93 -2.15
CA LEU A 151 -13.74 -15.60 -1.53
C LEU A 151 -13.70 -14.17 -1.00
N VAL A 152 -14.27 -13.21 -1.75
CA VAL A 152 -14.43 -11.81 -1.28
C VAL A 152 -15.30 -11.76 -0.04
N VAL A 153 -16.46 -12.44 -0.05
CA VAL A 153 -17.35 -12.51 1.11
C VAL A 153 -16.64 -13.13 2.31
N SER A 154 -15.86 -14.19 2.11
CA SER A 154 -15.07 -14.81 3.18
C SER A 154 -14.05 -13.84 3.79
N GLY A 155 -13.35 -13.06 2.98
CA GLY A 155 -12.41 -12.01 3.44
C GLY A 155 -13.11 -10.93 4.27
N VAL A 156 -14.28 -10.49 3.81
CA VAL A 156 -15.12 -9.52 4.55
C VAL A 156 -15.59 -10.11 5.90
N MET A 157 -16.04 -11.38 5.92
CA MET A 157 -16.46 -12.03 7.17
C MET A 157 -15.31 -12.19 8.15
N ILE A 158 -14.11 -12.55 7.69
CA ILE A 158 -12.91 -12.58 8.52
C ILE A 158 -12.63 -11.17 9.08
N GLY A 159 -12.76 -10.14 8.26
CA GLY A 159 -12.62 -8.74 8.68
C GLY A 159 -13.61 -8.38 9.81
N TYR A 160 -14.87 -8.78 9.70
CA TYR A 160 -15.87 -8.57 10.76
C TYR A 160 -15.54 -9.31 12.04
N ILE A 161 -15.10 -10.57 11.96
CA ILE A 161 -14.68 -11.35 13.14
C ILE A 161 -13.51 -10.65 13.84
N CYS A 162 -12.47 -10.23 13.08
CA CYS A 162 -11.35 -9.51 13.65
C CYS A 162 -11.78 -8.18 14.28
N SER A 163 -12.73 -7.45 13.67
CA SER A 163 -13.25 -6.20 14.21
C SER A 163 -14.04 -6.44 15.50
N ALA A 164 -14.88 -7.47 15.55
CA ALA A 164 -15.63 -7.83 16.76
C ALA A 164 -14.69 -8.19 17.93
N VAL A 165 -13.62 -8.96 17.65
CA VAL A 165 -12.59 -9.25 18.67
C VAL A 165 -11.88 -7.97 19.11
N THR A 166 -11.57 -7.06 18.17
CA THR A 166 -10.95 -5.78 18.52
C THR A 166 -11.86 -4.95 19.43
N GLU A 167 -13.13 -4.82 19.11
CA GLU A 167 -14.11 -4.07 19.93
C GLU A 167 -14.28 -4.70 21.32
N PHE A 168 -14.32 -6.03 21.38
CA PHE A 168 -14.34 -6.74 22.67
C PHE A 168 -13.11 -6.40 23.51
N VAL A 169 -11.91 -6.44 22.93
CA VAL A 169 -10.65 -6.11 23.64
C VAL A 169 -10.63 -4.66 24.09
N VAL A 170 -11.08 -3.73 23.25
CA VAL A 170 -11.13 -2.29 23.53
C VAL A 170 -12.08 -1.98 24.71
N THR A 171 -13.10 -2.82 24.97
CA THR A 171 -13.98 -2.64 26.13
C THR A 171 -13.24 -2.73 27.47
N PHE A 172 -12.08 -3.38 27.51
CA PHE A 172 -11.25 -3.54 28.71
C PHE A 172 -9.97 -2.66 28.66
N ALA A 173 -9.86 -1.79 27.65
CA ALA A 173 -8.70 -0.93 27.47
C ALA A 173 -8.82 0.38 28.23
N ASP A 174 -7.69 0.94 28.63
CA ASP A 174 -7.62 2.30 29.15
C ASP A 174 -7.84 3.34 28.02
N ASP A 175 -8.34 4.53 28.38
CA ASP A 175 -8.61 5.60 27.40
C ASP A 175 -7.38 5.95 26.56
N SER A 176 -6.18 5.90 27.15
CA SER A 176 -4.92 6.13 26.45
C SER A 176 -4.66 5.11 25.34
N ASP A 177 -4.99 3.85 25.56
CA ASP A 177 -4.80 2.78 24.59
C ASP A 177 -5.81 2.87 23.45
N ILE A 178 -7.04 3.26 23.77
CA ILE A 178 -8.09 3.52 22.77
C ILE A 178 -7.62 4.64 21.82
N VAL A 179 -7.12 5.75 22.37
CA VAL A 179 -6.60 6.89 21.58
C VAL A 179 -5.41 6.46 20.73
N ASN A 180 -4.47 5.69 21.29
CA ASN A 180 -3.29 5.21 20.57
C ASN A 180 -3.68 4.26 19.43
N LEU A 181 -4.58 3.32 19.68
CA LEU A 181 -5.11 2.40 18.67
C LEU A 181 -5.86 3.14 17.56
N HIS A 182 -6.65 4.16 17.93
CA HIS A 182 -7.35 5.01 16.97
C HIS A 182 -6.36 5.77 16.08
N ASN A 183 -5.35 6.40 16.66
CA ASN A 183 -4.34 7.15 15.93
C ASN A 183 -3.54 6.23 14.99
N TRP A 184 -3.13 5.05 15.47
CA TRP A 184 -2.46 4.05 14.64
C TRP A 184 -3.33 3.61 13.46
N SER A 185 -4.64 3.38 13.69
CA SER A 185 -5.56 2.92 12.63
C SER A 185 -5.88 3.96 11.55
N ARG A 186 -5.50 5.22 11.75
CA ARG A 186 -5.66 6.29 10.72
C ARG A 186 -4.56 6.29 9.68
N GLY A 187 -3.47 5.55 9.92
CA GLY A 187 -2.30 5.50 9.05
C GLY A 187 -1.47 6.80 9.06
N SER A 188 -0.17 6.66 9.09
CA SER A 188 0.77 7.77 9.04
C SER A 188 2.15 7.33 8.56
N PHE A 189 2.85 8.20 7.84
CA PHE A 189 4.27 8.05 7.56
C PHE A 189 5.15 8.80 8.58
N SER A 190 4.55 9.42 9.59
CA SER A 190 5.28 10.10 10.67
C SER A 190 6.03 9.08 11.55
N GLY A 191 7.20 9.49 12.07
CA GLY A 191 7.99 8.62 12.96
C GLY A 191 8.74 7.48 12.28
N MET A 192 8.87 7.49 10.94
CA MET A 192 9.70 6.53 10.22
C MET A 192 11.17 6.73 10.51
N SER A 193 11.87 5.63 10.83
CA SER A 193 13.33 5.59 11.01
C SER A 193 14.02 4.93 9.81
N TRP A 194 15.33 5.10 9.69
CA TRP A 194 16.14 4.43 8.67
C TRP A 194 16.12 2.90 8.80
N ASP A 195 16.04 2.38 10.04
CA ASP A 195 15.92 0.94 10.28
C ASP A 195 14.59 0.40 9.71
N SER A 196 13.50 1.14 9.94
CA SER A 196 12.18 0.81 9.35
C SER A 196 12.24 0.86 7.83
N VAL A 197 12.88 1.89 7.25
CA VAL A 197 13.07 2.03 5.80
C VAL A 197 13.90 0.86 5.26
N GLY A 198 14.95 0.45 5.95
CA GLY A 198 15.75 -0.71 5.57
C GLY A 198 14.94 -1.99 5.52
N LEU A 199 14.21 -2.29 6.58
CA LEU A 199 13.37 -3.50 6.66
C LEU A 199 12.27 -3.53 5.59
N MET A 200 11.51 -2.44 5.45
CA MET A 200 10.45 -2.39 4.42
C MET A 200 11.02 -2.47 3.00
N SER A 201 12.20 -1.88 2.76
CA SER A 201 12.87 -1.95 1.45
C SER A 201 13.23 -3.38 1.06
N ILE A 202 13.72 -4.16 2.02
CA ILE A 202 14.06 -5.57 1.81
C ILE A 202 12.79 -6.38 1.49
N VAL A 203 11.75 -6.27 2.32
CA VAL A 203 10.50 -7.02 2.13
C VAL A 203 9.82 -6.66 0.81
N VAL A 204 9.68 -5.36 0.54
CA VAL A 204 9.04 -4.87 -0.69
C VAL A 204 9.89 -5.19 -1.91
N GLY A 205 11.22 -5.02 -1.83
CA GLY A 205 12.15 -5.29 -2.94
C GLY A 205 12.14 -6.76 -3.34
N ILE A 206 12.25 -7.68 -2.37
CA ILE A 206 12.17 -9.11 -2.63
C ILE A 206 10.81 -9.47 -3.25
N THR A 207 9.72 -8.98 -2.66
CA THR A 207 8.37 -9.24 -3.16
C THR A 207 8.18 -8.69 -4.57
N PHE A 208 8.69 -7.48 -4.85
CA PHE A 208 8.64 -6.88 -6.18
C PHE A 208 9.35 -7.75 -7.23
N ILE A 209 10.52 -8.28 -6.90
CA ILE A 209 11.26 -9.19 -7.81
C ILE A 209 10.42 -10.43 -8.13
N PHE A 210 9.83 -11.08 -7.12
CA PHE A 210 8.96 -12.24 -7.34
C PHE A 210 7.75 -11.91 -8.21
N VAL A 211 7.08 -10.77 -7.95
CA VAL A 211 5.96 -10.28 -8.77
C VAL A 211 6.39 -10.02 -10.21
N PHE A 212 7.56 -9.42 -10.41
CA PHE A 212 8.08 -9.13 -11.74
C PHE A 212 8.41 -10.41 -12.53
N LEU A 213 8.99 -11.42 -11.88
CA LEU A 213 9.24 -12.74 -12.47
C LEU A 213 7.93 -13.44 -12.89
N MET A 214 6.82 -13.16 -12.17
CA MET A 214 5.50 -13.69 -12.54
C MET A 214 4.83 -12.97 -13.72
N SER A 215 5.45 -11.97 -14.34
CA SER A 215 4.84 -11.17 -15.42
C SER A 215 4.33 -12.02 -16.60
N LYS A 216 5.02 -13.09 -17.00
CA LYS A 216 4.58 -14.00 -18.08
C LYS A 216 3.39 -14.87 -17.66
N PRO A 217 3.45 -15.64 -16.55
CA PRO A 217 2.28 -16.39 -16.06
C PRO A 217 1.06 -15.51 -15.81
N LEU A 218 1.28 -14.28 -15.27
CA LEU A 218 0.23 -13.32 -15.01
C LEU A 218 -0.46 -12.84 -16.30
N MET A 219 0.31 -12.66 -17.37
CA MET A 219 -0.23 -12.31 -18.68
C MET A 219 -1.14 -13.41 -19.22
N ALA A 220 -0.74 -14.68 -19.09
CA ALA A 220 -1.57 -15.82 -19.48
C ALA A 220 -2.86 -15.88 -18.65
N TYR A 221 -2.75 -15.67 -17.33
CA TYR A 221 -3.90 -15.65 -16.41
C TYR A 221 -4.92 -14.56 -16.76
N GLN A 222 -4.46 -13.38 -17.17
CA GLN A 222 -5.34 -12.27 -17.60
C GLN A 222 -6.14 -12.56 -18.87
N LEU A 223 -5.68 -13.47 -19.73
CA LEU A 223 -6.39 -13.88 -20.94
C LEU A 223 -7.49 -14.90 -20.67
N GLY A 224 -7.57 -15.40 -19.44
CA GLY A 224 -8.54 -16.39 -19.00
C GLY A 224 -7.90 -17.68 -18.52
N GLU A 225 -8.53 -18.34 -17.55
CA GLU A 225 -7.98 -19.53 -16.90
C GLU A 225 -7.82 -20.71 -17.86
N SER A 226 -8.81 -20.95 -18.72
CA SER A 226 -8.74 -22.01 -19.72
C SER A 226 -7.58 -21.81 -20.70
N TYR A 227 -7.34 -20.57 -21.11
CA TYR A 227 -6.21 -20.23 -21.97
C TYR A 227 -4.87 -20.44 -21.27
N ALA A 228 -4.79 -20.03 -20.00
CA ALA A 228 -3.58 -20.18 -19.20
C ALA A 228 -3.21 -21.66 -18.97
N VAL A 229 -4.21 -22.52 -18.74
CA VAL A 229 -4.02 -23.98 -18.61
C VAL A 229 -3.42 -24.55 -19.89
N ASN A 230 -3.95 -24.17 -21.06
CA ASN A 230 -3.44 -24.62 -22.35
C ASN A 230 -1.99 -24.18 -22.63
N LEU A 231 -1.54 -23.09 -21.99
CA LEU A 231 -0.13 -22.64 -22.01
C LEU A 231 0.74 -23.30 -20.93
N GLY A 232 0.23 -24.32 -20.22
CA GLY A 232 0.98 -25.04 -19.19
C GLY A 232 1.06 -24.31 -17.85
N VAL A 233 0.24 -23.28 -17.63
CA VAL A 233 0.25 -22.50 -16.40
C VAL A 233 -0.60 -23.18 -15.32
N ASN A 234 -0.01 -23.45 -14.17
CA ASN A 234 -0.72 -24.01 -13.03
C ASN A 234 -1.55 -22.93 -12.29
N ILE A 235 -2.86 -22.89 -12.59
CA ILE A 235 -3.79 -21.89 -12.05
C ILE A 235 -3.82 -21.88 -10.52
N LYS A 236 -3.83 -23.06 -9.87
CA LYS A 236 -3.84 -23.16 -8.40
C LYS A 236 -2.63 -22.48 -7.79
N ARG A 237 -1.44 -22.70 -8.35
CA ARG A 237 -0.19 -22.07 -7.89
C ARG A 237 -0.22 -20.55 -8.09
N ILE A 238 -0.68 -20.08 -9.26
CA ILE A 238 -0.77 -18.62 -9.53
C ILE A 238 -1.72 -17.96 -8.58
N ARG A 239 -2.92 -18.51 -8.34
CA ARG A 239 -3.89 -17.96 -7.40
C ARG A 239 -3.30 -17.81 -5.99
N VAL A 240 -2.64 -18.85 -5.48
CA VAL A 240 -2.00 -18.79 -4.16
C VAL A 240 -0.88 -17.74 -4.14
N LEU A 241 -0.03 -17.68 -5.16
CA LEU A 241 1.06 -16.70 -5.23
C LEU A 241 0.53 -15.26 -5.31
N LEU A 242 -0.51 -14.99 -6.12
CA LEU A 242 -1.10 -13.66 -6.23
C LEU A 242 -1.63 -13.17 -4.89
N VAL A 243 -2.39 -14.02 -4.20
CA VAL A 243 -2.94 -13.68 -2.88
C VAL A 243 -1.79 -13.53 -1.88
N LEU A 244 -0.81 -14.43 -1.83
CA LEU A 244 0.30 -14.39 -0.90
C LEU A 244 1.17 -13.13 -1.09
N LEU A 245 1.60 -12.84 -2.32
CA LEU A 245 2.45 -11.69 -2.61
C LEU A 245 1.73 -10.35 -2.38
N SER A 246 0.45 -10.25 -2.78
CA SER A 246 -0.35 -9.04 -2.51
C SER A 246 -0.54 -8.82 -1.02
N SER A 247 -0.73 -9.89 -0.24
CA SER A 247 -0.94 -9.77 1.20
C SER A 247 0.35 -9.49 1.95
N LEU A 248 1.48 -10.03 1.49
CA LEU A 248 2.79 -9.71 2.05
C LEU A 248 3.11 -8.21 1.89
N LEU A 249 2.86 -7.64 0.69
CA LEU A 249 2.96 -6.21 0.47
C LEU A 249 2.01 -5.43 1.39
N SER A 250 0.74 -5.84 1.47
CA SER A 250 -0.27 -5.16 2.29
C SER A 250 0.03 -5.25 3.78
N ALA A 251 0.51 -6.40 4.26
CA ALA A 251 0.93 -6.58 5.65
C ALA A 251 2.11 -5.68 6.01
N CYS A 252 3.09 -5.56 5.11
CA CYS A 252 4.21 -4.65 5.27
C CYS A 252 3.72 -3.20 5.42
N ILE A 253 2.79 -2.75 4.56
CA ILE A 253 2.25 -1.40 4.62
C ILE A 253 1.52 -1.15 5.92
N VAL A 254 0.61 -2.05 6.30
CA VAL A 254 -0.19 -1.90 7.53
C VAL A 254 0.71 -1.95 8.77
N ALA A 255 1.75 -2.77 8.76
CA ALA A 255 2.69 -2.88 9.88
C ALA A 255 3.48 -1.59 10.12
N PHE A 256 3.99 -0.96 9.06
CA PHE A 256 4.83 0.24 9.19
C PHE A 256 4.02 1.53 9.23
N ALA A 257 3.06 1.69 8.34
CA ALA A 257 2.34 2.96 8.16
C ALA A 257 0.88 2.92 8.64
N GLY A 258 0.38 1.76 9.10
CA GLY A 258 -1.03 1.56 9.35
C GLY A 258 -1.86 1.41 8.07
N PRO A 259 -3.18 1.28 8.17
CA PRO A 259 -4.06 1.14 7.01
C PRO A 259 -4.09 2.41 6.16
N ILE A 260 -3.82 2.30 4.85
CA ILE A 260 -3.89 3.42 3.89
C ILE A 260 -4.88 3.06 2.79
N SER A 261 -5.96 3.82 2.66
CA SER A 261 -7.08 3.52 1.76
C SER A 261 -6.83 4.01 0.32
N PHE A 262 -7.57 3.47 -0.64
CA PHE A 262 -7.72 3.89 -2.04
C PHE A 262 -6.49 3.84 -2.95
N VAL A 263 -5.27 3.94 -2.48
CA VAL A 263 -4.05 3.93 -3.32
C VAL A 263 -3.97 2.66 -4.19
N GLY A 264 -4.22 1.50 -3.57
CA GLY A 264 -4.22 0.20 -4.26
C GLY A 264 -5.31 0.06 -5.33
N ILE A 265 -6.34 0.91 -5.30
CA ILE A 265 -7.39 0.91 -6.31
C ILE A 265 -7.11 2.00 -7.35
N ALA A 266 -6.87 3.23 -6.93
CA ALA A 266 -6.75 4.39 -7.81
C ALA A 266 -5.46 4.37 -8.65
N ALA A 267 -4.30 4.11 -8.04
CA ALA A 267 -3.01 4.19 -8.73
C ALA A 267 -2.89 3.22 -9.93
N PRO A 268 -3.25 1.92 -9.83
CA PRO A 268 -3.23 1.03 -10.99
C PRO A 268 -4.11 1.50 -12.14
N HIS A 269 -5.24 2.14 -11.84
CA HIS A 269 -6.13 2.67 -12.87
C HIS A 269 -5.58 3.89 -13.56
N ILE A 270 -5.00 4.84 -12.81
CA ILE A 270 -4.34 6.02 -13.37
C ILE A 270 -3.23 5.56 -14.31
N VAL A 271 -2.37 4.67 -13.84
CA VAL A 271 -1.24 4.13 -14.62
C VAL A 271 -1.72 3.40 -15.88
N LYS A 272 -2.76 2.57 -15.76
CA LYS A 272 -3.34 1.87 -16.91
C LYS A 272 -3.87 2.84 -17.97
N SER A 273 -4.47 3.95 -17.55
CA SER A 273 -4.96 4.98 -18.46
C SER A 273 -3.82 5.72 -19.19
N MET A 274 -2.69 5.94 -18.51
CA MET A 274 -1.49 6.55 -19.08
C MET A 274 -0.79 5.63 -20.08
N LEU A 275 -0.56 4.37 -19.69
CA LEU A 275 0.12 3.36 -20.52
C LEU A 275 -0.70 2.92 -21.72
N LYS A 276 -2.04 2.91 -21.61
CA LYS A 276 -2.96 2.26 -22.55
C LYS A 276 -2.53 0.82 -22.89
N SER A 277 -1.97 0.12 -21.92
CA SER A 277 -1.50 -1.26 -22.02
C SER A 277 -1.87 -2.01 -20.74
N THR A 278 -2.21 -3.30 -20.89
CA THR A 278 -2.51 -4.19 -19.77
C THR A 278 -1.39 -5.20 -19.51
N LYS A 279 -0.32 -5.17 -20.33
CA LYS A 279 0.77 -6.14 -20.22
C LYS A 279 1.47 -6.03 -18.85
N PRO A 280 1.52 -7.13 -18.06
CA PRO A 280 2.09 -7.12 -16.72
C PRO A 280 3.52 -6.62 -16.65
N ILE A 281 4.34 -6.90 -17.64
CA ILE A 281 5.75 -6.46 -17.70
C ILE A 281 5.90 -4.92 -17.64
N TYR A 282 4.92 -4.17 -18.14
CA TYR A 282 4.89 -2.71 -18.04
C TYR A 282 4.06 -2.25 -16.85
N MET A 283 2.95 -2.95 -16.55
CA MET A 283 2.04 -2.57 -15.48
C MET A 283 2.67 -2.71 -14.10
N ILE A 284 3.46 -3.76 -13.85
CA ILE A 284 4.08 -4.01 -12.54
C ILE A 284 4.98 -2.83 -12.12
N PRO A 285 6.04 -2.46 -12.88
CA PRO A 285 6.89 -1.35 -12.48
C PRO A 285 6.16 0.00 -12.54
N ALA A 286 5.26 0.20 -13.50
CA ALA A 286 4.52 1.44 -13.59
C ALA A 286 3.51 1.63 -12.46
N CYS A 287 2.84 0.57 -11.99
CA CYS A 287 1.98 0.64 -10.80
C CYS A 287 2.79 0.99 -9.55
N PHE A 288 3.98 0.41 -9.39
CA PHE A 288 4.86 0.75 -8.28
C PHE A 288 5.24 2.24 -8.29
N LEU A 289 5.71 2.75 -9.43
CA LEU A 289 6.06 4.17 -9.57
C LEU A 289 4.83 5.08 -9.42
N GLY A 290 3.69 4.71 -9.99
CA GLY A 290 2.45 5.47 -9.86
C GLY A 290 1.92 5.55 -8.43
N GLY A 291 2.02 4.45 -7.68
CA GLY A 291 1.69 4.43 -6.25
C GLY A 291 2.64 5.27 -5.42
N ALA A 292 3.93 5.25 -5.75
CA ALA A 292 4.94 6.11 -5.13
C ALA A 292 4.62 7.60 -5.34
N VAL A 293 4.33 8.01 -6.58
CA VAL A 293 3.90 9.39 -6.90
C VAL A 293 2.65 9.77 -6.10
N PHE A 294 1.64 8.90 -6.09
CA PHE A 294 0.37 9.19 -5.43
C PHE A 294 0.55 9.36 -3.91
N CYS A 295 1.31 8.49 -3.26
CA CYS A 295 1.55 8.60 -1.81
C CYS A 295 2.44 9.79 -1.44
N LEU A 296 3.50 10.07 -2.20
CA LEU A 296 4.33 11.26 -1.99
C LEU A 296 3.52 12.55 -2.11
N PHE A 297 2.64 12.63 -3.10
CA PHE A 297 1.74 13.77 -3.29
C PHE A 297 0.76 13.90 -2.12
N CYS A 298 0.10 12.80 -1.71
CA CYS A 298 -0.84 12.83 -0.60
C CYS A 298 -0.16 13.12 0.74
N ASP A 299 1.06 12.62 0.99
CA ASP A 299 1.81 12.91 2.21
C ASP A 299 2.21 14.39 2.30
N LEU A 300 2.62 14.98 1.19
CA LEU A 300 2.90 16.41 1.11
C LEU A 300 1.65 17.23 1.46
N LEU A 301 0.50 16.91 0.89
CA LEU A 301 -0.77 17.58 1.19
C LEU A 301 -1.20 17.37 2.64
N ALA A 302 -1.07 16.14 3.17
CA ALA A 302 -1.43 15.82 4.55
C ALA A 302 -0.71 16.70 5.58
N ARG A 303 0.54 17.08 5.27
CA ARG A 303 1.35 17.94 6.13
C ARG A 303 1.12 19.43 5.94
N MET A 304 0.69 19.85 4.74
CA MET A 304 0.66 21.26 4.37
C MET A 304 -0.72 21.92 4.49
N MET A 305 -1.81 21.18 4.22
CA MET A 305 -3.15 21.76 4.09
C MET A 305 -3.64 22.45 5.36
N PHE A 306 -3.28 21.92 6.53
CA PHE A 306 -3.75 22.44 7.83
C PHE A 306 -2.60 22.59 8.83
N ALA A 307 -1.40 22.89 8.34
CA ALA A 307 -0.24 23.09 9.22
C ALA A 307 -0.54 24.10 10.34
N PRO A 308 -0.16 23.85 11.61
CA PRO A 308 0.74 22.80 12.07
C PRO A 308 0.11 21.42 12.30
N THR A 309 -1.23 21.29 12.16
CA THR A 309 -1.95 20.01 12.35
C THR A 309 -1.79 19.13 11.11
N GLU A 310 -1.27 17.92 11.29
CA GLU A 310 -1.15 16.94 10.20
C GLU A 310 -2.46 16.15 10.03
N LEU A 311 -2.93 16.05 8.78
CA LEU A 311 -4.02 15.15 8.44
C LEU A 311 -3.53 13.70 8.38
N SER A 312 -4.43 12.73 8.64
CA SER A 312 -4.09 11.33 8.38
C SER A 312 -3.94 11.08 6.88
N ILE A 313 -2.94 10.26 6.51
CA ILE A 313 -2.71 9.94 5.10
C ILE A 313 -3.91 9.25 4.48
N SER A 314 -4.63 8.39 5.23
CA SER A 314 -5.83 7.71 4.73
C SER A 314 -6.96 8.67 4.37
N THR A 315 -7.13 9.77 5.12
CA THR A 315 -8.11 10.80 4.80
C THR A 315 -7.78 11.47 3.46
N VAL A 316 -6.53 11.88 3.28
CA VAL A 316 -6.10 12.55 2.04
C VAL A 316 -6.18 11.60 0.85
N THR A 317 -5.69 10.36 0.99
CA THR A 317 -5.78 9.37 -0.09
C THR A 317 -7.23 8.99 -0.42
N ALA A 318 -8.15 9.03 0.54
CA ALA A 318 -9.57 8.81 0.29
C ALA A 318 -10.19 9.97 -0.51
N VAL A 319 -9.92 11.21 -0.13
CA VAL A 319 -10.44 12.41 -0.80
C VAL A 319 -9.99 12.47 -2.26
N PHE A 320 -8.74 12.14 -2.56
CA PHE A 320 -8.22 12.15 -3.93
C PHE A 320 -8.46 10.84 -4.67
N GLY A 321 -8.43 9.69 -3.97
CA GLY A 321 -8.58 8.37 -4.60
C GLY A 321 -10.03 8.01 -4.94
N ALA A 322 -11.00 8.31 -4.07
CA ALA A 322 -12.40 7.95 -4.30
C ALA A 322 -13.00 8.61 -5.54
N PRO A 323 -12.81 9.92 -5.82
CA PRO A 323 -13.30 10.53 -7.05
C PRO A 323 -12.72 9.89 -8.32
N VAL A 324 -11.43 9.52 -8.29
CA VAL A 324 -10.79 8.83 -9.43
C VAL A 324 -11.46 7.49 -9.69
N VAL A 325 -11.74 6.72 -8.65
CA VAL A 325 -12.41 5.41 -8.77
C VAL A 325 -13.83 5.59 -9.30
N LEU A 326 -14.60 6.54 -8.77
CA LEU A 326 -15.96 6.86 -9.24
C LEU A 326 -15.99 7.27 -10.70
N PHE A 327 -15.09 8.15 -11.11
CA PHE A 327 -14.98 8.59 -12.52
C PHE A 327 -14.72 7.40 -13.45
N ILE A 328 -13.82 6.48 -13.06
CA ILE A 328 -13.50 5.30 -13.85
C ILE A 328 -14.70 4.36 -13.95
N MET A 329 -15.46 4.18 -12.88
CA MET A 329 -16.66 3.34 -12.86
C MET A 329 -17.74 3.88 -13.79
N ILE A 330 -18.01 5.20 -13.74
CA ILE A 330 -19.01 5.87 -14.59
C ILE A 330 -18.62 5.71 -16.06
N ARG A 331 -17.35 5.93 -16.40
CA ARG A 331 -16.87 5.80 -17.77
C ARG A 331 -17.04 4.39 -18.33
N ARG A 332 -16.71 3.36 -17.53
CA ARG A 332 -16.89 1.96 -17.95
C ARG A 332 -18.35 1.54 -18.08
N GLY A 333 -19.23 2.10 -17.23
CA GLY A 333 -20.66 1.87 -17.36
C GLY A 333 -21.19 2.35 -18.71
N LYS A 334 -20.71 3.49 -19.21
CA LYS A 334 -21.07 4.03 -20.52
C LYS A 334 -20.53 3.17 -21.68
N GLU A 335 -19.32 2.64 -21.58
CA GLU A 335 -18.69 1.78 -22.62
C GLU A 335 -19.36 0.40 -22.74
N LYS A 336 -20.11 -0.07 -21.75
CA LYS A 336 -20.87 -1.34 -21.80
C LYS A 336 -22.29 -1.18 -22.36
N ASN A 337 -22.80 0.04 -22.40
CA ASN A 337 -24.15 0.34 -22.86
C ASN A 337 -24.17 0.88 -24.31
N VAL A 338 -23.04 0.90 -24.99
CA VAL A 338 -22.83 1.15 -26.42
C VAL A 338 -22.31 -0.11 -27.08
#